data_aed4fd799a52bb77be7fdd76c905200a
#
_entry.id   aed4fd799a52bb77be7fdd76c905200a
#
_cell.length_a   1.000
_cell.length_b   1.000
_cell.length_c   1.000
_cell.angle_alpha   90.00
_cell.angle_beta   90.00
_cell.angle_gamma   90.00
#
_symmetry.space_group_name_H-M   'P 1'
#
loop_
_entity.id
_entity.type
_entity.pdbx_description
1 polymer ?
#
loop_
_entity_poly.entity_id
_entity_poly.type
_entity_poly.pdbx_seq_one_letter_code
_entity_poly.pdbx_strand_id
1 'polypeptide(L)'
;AEVARTRLETIERRKRAETNTRDRQLWDEARIQDTEQSYRDYLAIAPQGAFRQEAEDRIVELTRASQQTGRQRQAIQEENALNLTPNTRRAIESRLDRLGLKPGKVDGTFDDDTRRAIRRYQSARNLDETGYLNEAFVVQILADSVRSILRALPNFLDSGFQNFLICD
;
A
#
# COMPACT_ATOMS: atom_id res chain seq x y z
N ALA A 1 -18.32 -33.15 -54.29
CA ALA A 1 -17.85 -33.20 -52.87
C ALA A 1 -16.69 -32.24 -52.63
N GLU A 2 -15.67 -32.18 -53.51
CA GLU A 2 -14.47 -31.35 -53.36
C GLU A 2 -14.75 -29.84 -53.40
N VAL A 3 -15.51 -29.37 -54.35
CA VAL A 3 -15.92 -27.95 -54.48
C VAL A 3 -16.65 -27.45 -53.26
N ALA A 4 -17.50 -28.27 -52.65
CA ALA A 4 -18.23 -27.91 -51.41
C ALA A 4 -17.26 -27.79 -50.22
N ARG A 5 -16.27 -28.64 -50.13
CA ARG A 5 -15.22 -28.63 -49.10
C ARG A 5 -14.36 -27.35 -49.17
N THR A 6 -13.85 -27.03 -50.38
CA THR A 6 -13.07 -25.80 -50.61
C THR A 6 -13.89 -24.53 -50.30
N ARG A 7 -15.16 -24.54 -50.61
CA ARG A 7 -16.05 -23.40 -50.31
C ARG A 7 -16.27 -23.24 -48.81
N LEU A 8 -16.44 -24.33 -48.09
CA LEU A 8 -16.57 -24.33 -46.62
C LEU A 8 -15.29 -23.80 -45.94
N GLU A 9 -14.12 -24.31 -46.36
CA GLU A 9 -12.82 -23.86 -45.86
C GLU A 9 -12.60 -22.35 -46.08
N THR A 10 -13.02 -21.85 -47.26
CA THR A 10 -12.91 -20.42 -47.59
C THR A 10 -13.82 -19.56 -46.69
N ILE A 11 -15.03 -20.02 -46.42
CA ILE A 11 -15.98 -19.34 -45.52
C ILE A 11 -15.44 -19.32 -44.08
N GLU A 12 -14.94 -20.45 -43.62
CA GLU A 12 -14.36 -20.53 -42.26
C GLU A 12 -13.13 -19.62 -42.10
N ARG A 13 -12.25 -19.59 -43.10
CA ARG A 13 -11.07 -18.71 -43.12
C ARG A 13 -11.49 -17.24 -43.07
N ARG A 14 -12.51 -16.85 -43.82
CA ARG A 14 -13.03 -15.50 -43.86
C ARG A 14 -13.64 -15.12 -42.49
N LYS A 15 -14.44 -15.99 -41.88
CA LYS A 15 -15.02 -15.77 -40.53
C LYS A 15 -13.93 -15.63 -39.47
N ARG A 16 -12.88 -16.46 -39.50
CA ARG A 16 -11.75 -16.33 -38.56
C ARG A 16 -11.02 -14.99 -38.73
N ALA A 17 -10.79 -14.55 -39.98
CA ALA A 17 -10.14 -13.28 -40.25
C ALA A 17 -10.99 -12.09 -39.75
N GLU A 18 -12.30 -12.12 -39.98
CA GLU A 18 -13.23 -11.09 -39.48
C GLU A 18 -13.27 -11.06 -37.95
N THR A 19 -13.30 -12.23 -37.30
CA THR A 19 -13.27 -12.33 -35.83
C THR A 19 -11.97 -11.76 -35.28
N ASN A 20 -10.81 -12.10 -35.87
CA ASN A 20 -9.52 -11.58 -35.41
C ASN A 20 -9.40 -10.06 -35.62
N THR A 21 -9.94 -9.54 -36.72
CA THR A 21 -9.94 -8.09 -36.97
C THR A 21 -10.79 -7.35 -35.93
N ARG A 22 -11.99 -7.89 -35.64
CA ARG A 22 -12.89 -7.31 -34.63
C ARG A 22 -12.28 -7.39 -33.23
N ASP A 23 -11.70 -8.52 -32.85
CA ASP A 23 -11.04 -8.70 -31.57
C ASP A 23 -9.93 -7.65 -31.37
N ARG A 24 -9.11 -7.44 -32.42
CA ARG A 24 -8.05 -6.41 -32.38
C ARG A 24 -8.60 -4.99 -32.22
N GLN A 25 -9.69 -4.66 -32.92
CA GLN A 25 -10.32 -3.36 -32.79
C GLN A 25 -10.84 -3.11 -31.37
N LEU A 26 -11.54 -4.09 -30.78
CA LEU A 26 -12.02 -4.01 -29.40
C LEU A 26 -10.89 -3.85 -28.40
N TRP A 27 -9.78 -4.58 -28.62
CA TRP A 27 -8.58 -4.46 -27.79
C TRP A 27 -7.93 -3.07 -27.89
N ASP A 28 -7.77 -2.54 -29.11
CA ASP A 28 -7.19 -1.21 -29.33
C ASP A 28 -8.06 -0.11 -28.70
N GLU A 29 -9.39 -0.22 -28.75
CA GLU A 29 -10.32 0.68 -28.08
C GLU A 29 -10.16 0.61 -26.54
N ALA A 30 -10.07 -0.60 -25.97
CA ALA A 30 -9.86 -0.78 -24.55
C ALA A 30 -8.53 -0.17 -24.07
N ARG A 31 -7.46 -0.34 -24.86
CA ARG A 31 -6.13 0.23 -24.57
C ARG A 31 -6.08 1.75 -24.64
N ILE A 32 -6.83 2.35 -25.56
CA ILE A 32 -6.90 3.83 -25.68
C ILE A 32 -7.54 4.43 -24.42
N GLN A 33 -8.59 3.80 -23.90
CA GLN A 33 -9.24 4.26 -22.67
C GLN A 33 -8.41 3.94 -21.42
N ASP A 34 -7.71 2.82 -21.41
CA ASP A 34 -6.84 2.31 -20.34
C ASP A 34 -7.49 2.37 -18.94
N THR A 35 -8.73 1.90 -18.85
CA THR A 35 -9.50 1.82 -17.61
C THR A 35 -9.85 0.37 -17.26
N GLU A 36 -10.05 0.08 -15.98
CA GLU A 36 -10.52 -1.23 -15.53
C GLU A 36 -11.82 -1.63 -16.24
N GLN A 37 -12.73 -0.67 -16.43
CA GLN A 37 -14.00 -0.92 -17.09
C GLN A 37 -13.83 -1.26 -18.58
N SER A 38 -12.97 -0.53 -19.30
CA SER A 38 -12.77 -0.79 -20.74
C SER A 38 -12.21 -2.18 -21.02
N TYR A 39 -11.31 -2.68 -20.16
CA TYR A 39 -10.82 -4.06 -20.29
C TYR A 39 -11.85 -5.11 -19.90
N ARG A 40 -12.73 -4.84 -18.92
CA ARG A 40 -13.85 -5.71 -18.60
C ARG A 40 -14.86 -5.78 -19.73
N ASP A 41 -15.14 -4.67 -20.38
CA ASP A 41 -16.03 -4.62 -21.54
C ASP A 41 -15.46 -5.41 -22.71
N TYR A 42 -14.15 -5.30 -22.96
CA TYR A 42 -13.43 -6.14 -23.93
C TYR A 42 -13.64 -7.64 -23.61
N LEU A 43 -13.37 -8.06 -22.37
CA LEU A 43 -13.52 -9.46 -21.96
C LEU A 43 -14.97 -9.97 -22.04
N ALA A 44 -15.95 -9.11 -21.81
CA ALA A 44 -17.36 -9.46 -21.94
C ALA A 44 -17.75 -9.73 -23.39
N ILE A 45 -17.19 -8.98 -24.35
CA ILE A 45 -17.50 -9.13 -25.78
C ILE A 45 -16.64 -10.23 -26.43
N ALA A 46 -15.36 -10.34 -26.04
CA ALA A 46 -14.38 -11.28 -26.58
C ALA A 46 -13.76 -12.17 -25.49
N PRO A 47 -14.54 -13.04 -24.81
CA PRO A 47 -14.04 -13.84 -23.68
C PRO A 47 -12.97 -14.87 -24.06
N GLN A 48 -12.82 -15.17 -25.36
CA GLN A 48 -11.80 -16.05 -25.93
C GLN A 48 -10.91 -15.29 -26.92
N GLY A 49 -10.86 -13.96 -26.81
CA GLY A 49 -10.04 -13.07 -27.63
C GLY A 49 -8.55 -13.32 -27.43
N ALA A 50 -7.75 -12.96 -28.44
CA ALA A 50 -6.31 -13.15 -28.43
C ALA A 50 -5.62 -12.36 -27.29
N PHE A 51 -6.22 -11.28 -26.82
CA PHE A 51 -5.67 -10.38 -25.80
C PHE A 51 -6.31 -10.56 -24.41
N ARG A 52 -6.99 -11.71 -24.20
CA ARG A 52 -7.66 -11.99 -22.93
C ARG A 52 -6.72 -11.88 -21.74
N GLN A 53 -5.56 -12.52 -21.80
CA GLN A 53 -4.61 -12.54 -20.68
C GLN A 53 -4.09 -11.14 -20.37
N GLU A 54 -3.73 -10.39 -21.41
CA GLU A 54 -3.26 -9.00 -21.24
C GLU A 54 -4.32 -8.09 -20.62
N ALA A 55 -5.60 -8.30 -21.00
CA ALA A 55 -6.70 -7.55 -20.39
C ALA A 55 -6.87 -7.89 -18.90
N GLU A 56 -6.82 -9.18 -18.54
CA GLU A 56 -6.89 -9.65 -17.15
C GLU A 56 -5.72 -9.07 -16.32
N ASP A 57 -4.51 -9.12 -16.83
CA ASP A 57 -3.31 -8.60 -16.17
C ASP A 57 -3.43 -7.08 -15.97
N ARG A 58 -3.91 -6.35 -16.98
CA ARG A 58 -4.08 -4.89 -16.89
C ARG A 58 -5.16 -4.48 -15.88
N ILE A 59 -6.25 -5.22 -15.80
CA ILE A 59 -7.27 -5.03 -14.75
C ILE A 59 -6.65 -5.16 -13.37
N VAL A 60 -5.84 -6.20 -13.13
CA VAL A 60 -5.18 -6.41 -11.84
C VAL A 60 -4.25 -5.23 -11.49
N GLU A 61 -3.47 -4.74 -12.46
CA GLU A 61 -2.59 -3.58 -12.24
C GLU A 61 -3.38 -2.31 -11.89
N LEU A 62 -4.42 -1.98 -12.67
CA LEU A 62 -5.25 -0.80 -12.45
C LEU A 62 -5.99 -0.85 -11.12
N THR A 63 -6.52 -2.03 -10.76
CA THR A 63 -7.17 -2.26 -9.48
C THR A 63 -6.19 -2.04 -8.32
N ARG A 64 -4.96 -2.57 -8.40
CA ARG A 64 -3.93 -2.38 -7.38
C ARG A 64 -3.54 -0.90 -7.24
N ALA A 65 -3.33 -0.20 -8.36
CA ALA A 65 -2.99 1.22 -8.37
C ALA A 65 -4.11 2.07 -7.72
N SER A 66 -5.37 1.79 -8.06
CA SER A 66 -6.53 2.45 -7.46
C SER A 66 -6.63 2.22 -5.96
N GLN A 67 -6.45 0.97 -5.51
CA GLN A 67 -6.47 0.62 -4.09
C GLN A 67 -5.33 1.31 -3.33
N GLN A 68 -4.12 1.34 -3.89
CA GLN A 68 -2.98 2.00 -3.26
C GLN A 68 -3.24 3.51 -3.10
N THR A 69 -3.76 4.15 -4.14
CA THR A 69 -4.15 5.57 -4.11
C THR A 69 -5.24 5.82 -3.06
N GLY A 70 -6.24 4.94 -2.97
CA GLY A 70 -7.30 5.00 -1.96
C GLY A 70 -6.76 4.91 -0.54
N ARG A 71 -5.90 3.92 -0.25
CA ARG A 71 -5.24 3.75 1.06
C ARG A 71 -4.41 4.96 1.45
N GLN A 72 -3.67 5.52 0.51
CA GLN A 72 -2.86 6.71 0.77
C GLN A 72 -3.73 7.93 1.11
N ARG A 73 -4.82 8.15 0.38
CA ARG A 73 -5.77 9.24 0.70
C ARG A 73 -6.40 9.06 2.07
N GLN A 74 -6.82 7.85 2.42
CA GLN A 74 -7.36 7.52 3.72
C GLN A 74 -6.34 7.80 4.83
N ALA A 75 -5.10 7.34 4.68
CA ALA A 75 -4.04 7.56 5.66
C ALA A 75 -3.73 9.07 5.88
N ILE A 76 -3.77 9.87 4.82
CA ILE A 76 -3.64 11.33 4.92
C ILE A 76 -4.81 11.92 5.72
N GLN A 77 -6.04 11.47 5.48
CA GLN A 77 -7.22 11.94 6.20
C GLN A 77 -7.16 11.56 7.67
N GLU A 78 -6.77 10.34 8.00
CA GLU A 78 -6.57 9.87 9.38
C GLU A 78 -5.52 10.72 10.11
N GLU A 79 -4.36 10.97 9.48
CA GLU A 79 -3.33 11.84 10.08
C GLU A 79 -3.83 13.26 10.30
N ASN A 80 -4.56 13.84 9.35
CA ASN A 80 -5.13 15.17 9.48
C ASN A 80 -6.14 15.24 10.63
N ALA A 81 -6.93 14.20 10.83
CA ALA A 81 -7.91 14.11 11.90
C ALA A 81 -7.26 14.10 13.31
N LEU A 82 -6.01 13.67 13.43
CA LEU A 82 -5.26 13.71 14.70
C LEU A 82 -4.96 15.13 15.18
N ASN A 83 -5.09 16.15 14.34
CA ASN A 83 -4.84 17.56 14.67
C ASN A 83 -3.53 17.80 15.44
N LEU A 84 -2.45 17.15 15.00
CA LEU A 84 -1.16 17.17 15.69
C LEU A 84 -0.54 18.57 15.73
N THR A 85 -0.24 19.05 16.92
CA THR A 85 0.49 20.31 17.10
C THR A 85 1.94 20.17 16.62
N PRO A 86 2.63 21.26 16.27
CA PRO A 86 4.07 21.21 15.93
C PRO A 86 4.93 20.60 17.03
N ASN A 87 4.58 20.79 18.29
CA ASN A 87 5.30 20.20 19.42
C ASN A 87 5.11 18.69 19.48
N THR A 88 3.89 18.21 19.23
CA THR A 88 3.60 16.78 19.17
C THR A 88 4.34 16.13 18.00
N ARG A 89 4.40 16.79 16.85
CA ARG A 89 5.16 16.31 15.69
C ARG A 89 6.66 16.19 15.99
N ARG A 90 7.27 17.21 16.60
CA ARG A 90 8.68 17.15 17.07
C ARG A 90 8.92 16.02 18.07
N ALA A 91 7.98 15.78 18.97
CA ALA A 91 8.10 14.66 19.91
C ALA A 91 8.10 13.31 19.22
N ILE A 92 7.29 13.13 18.16
CA ILE A 92 7.26 11.92 17.33
C ILE A 92 8.59 11.77 16.56
N GLU A 93 9.08 12.83 15.90
CA GLU A 93 10.36 12.83 15.20
C GLU A 93 11.52 12.45 16.15
N SER A 94 11.57 13.08 17.32
CA SER A 94 12.58 12.75 18.34
C SER A 94 12.53 11.29 18.79
N ARG A 95 11.35 10.67 18.78
CA ARG A 95 11.18 9.26 19.11
C ARG A 95 11.68 8.35 18.00
N LEU A 96 11.33 8.67 16.76
CA LEU A 96 11.82 7.96 15.58
C LEU A 96 13.36 8.01 15.53
N ASP A 97 13.96 9.16 15.88
CA ASP A 97 15.39 9.33 15.94
C ASP A 97 16.03 8.45 17.02
N ARG A 98 15.50 8.47 18.25
CA ARG A 98 15.97 7.59 19.36
C ARG A 98 15.86 6.10 19.05
N LEU A 99 14.92 5.72 18.19
CA LEU A 99 14.78 4.35 17.70
C LEU A 99 15.76 4.06 16.53
N GLY A 100 16.61 5.00 16.14
CA GLY A 100 17.57 4.84 15.05
C GLY A 100 16.96 4.89 13.65
N LEU A 101 15.72 5.38 13.52
CA LEU A 101 14.97 5.35 12.24
C LEU A 101 15.29 6.55 11.33
N LYS A 102 16.13 7.48 11.78
CA LYS A 102 16.65 8.61 10.99
C LYS A 102 15.55 9.44 10.32
N PRO A 103 14.72 10.16 11.09
CA PRO A 103 13.63 10.99 10.56
C PRO A 103 14.10 12.28 9.86
N GLY A 104 15.39 12.56 9.84
CA GLY A 104 15.92 13.84 9.37
C GLY A 104 15.90 14.91 10.46
N LYS A 105 15.43 16.11 10.11
CA LYS A 105 15.33 17.22 11.07
C LYS A 105 14.18 17.02 12.04
N VAL A 106 14.40 17.39 13.29
CA VAL A 106 13.36 17.37 14.34
C VAL A 106 12.79 18.78 14.48
N ASP A 107 11.95 19.20 13.53
CA ASP A 107 11.41 20.56 13.45
C ASP A 107 9.88 20.64 13.53
N GLY A 108 9.20 19.48 13.53
CA GLY A 108 7.75 19.37 13.54
C GLY A 108 7.15 19.37 12.14
N THR A 109 7.98 19.18 11.10
CA THR A 109 7.56 19.07 9.71
C THR A 109 7.80 17.66 9.22
N PHE A 110 6.76 16.93 8.89
CA PHE A 110 6.89 15.59 8.36
C PHE A 110 7.26 15.61 6.88
N ASP A 111 8.55 15.80 6.63
CA ASP A 111 9.15 15.76 5.31
C ASP A 111 9.36 14.31 4.81
N ASP A 112 9.99 14.15 3.65
CA ASP A 112 10.22 12.83 3.05
C ASP A 112 11.10 11.91 3.91
N ASP A 113 12.06 12.47 4.66
CA ASP A 113 12.91 11.71 5.58
C ASP A 113 12.08 11.18 6.75
N THR A 114 11.25 12.03 7.33
CA THR A 114 10.30 11.66 8.38
C THR A 114 9.30 10.62 7.87
N ARG A 115 8.77 10.78 6.65
CA ARG A 115 7.86 9.81 6.04
C ARG A 115 8.52 8.44 5.84
N ARG A 116 9.80 8.41 5.47
CA ARG A 116 10.57 7.17 5.38
C ARG A 116 10.79 6.52 6.75
N ALA A 117 11.07 7.32 7.77
CA ALA A 117 11.23 6.82 9.14
C ALA A 117 9.92 6.24 9.69
N ILE A 118 8.78 6.88 9.43
CA ILE A 118 7.46 6.38 9.79
C ILE A 118 7.20 5.03 9.12
N ARG A 119 7.44 4.87 7.82
CA ARG A 119 7.29 3.58 7.13
C ARG A 119 8.18 2.48 7.73
N ARG A 120 9.44 2.78 8.05
CA ARG A 120 10.33 1.80 8.72
C ARG A 120 9.78 1.38 10.08
N TYR A 121 9.21 2.32 10.84
CA TYR A 121 8.58 2.00 12.11
C TYR A 121 7.34 1.13 11.91
N GLN A 122 6.48 1.48 10.96
CA GLN A 122 5.28 0.72 10.61
C GLN A 122 5.64 -0.71 10.22
N SER A 123 6.62 -0.88 9.33
CA SER A 123 7.12 -2.20 8.92
C SER A 123 7.63 -3.03 10.10
N ALA A 124 8.44 -2.43 10.98
CA ALA A 124 8.98 -3.10 12.16
C ALA A 124 7.91 -3.50 13.20
N ARG A 125 6.69 -2.98 13.09
CA ARG A 125 5.55 -3.24 14.00
C ARG A 125 4.39 -3.97 13.33
N ASN A 126 4.56 -4.44 12.08
CA ASN A 126 3.52 -5.07 11.26
C ASN A 126 2.27 -4.16 11.11
N LEU A 127 2.48 -2.85 11.01
CA LEU A 127 1.45 -1.86 10.68
C LEU A 127 1.46 -1.61 9.17
N ASP A 128 0.36 -1.04 8.65
CA ASP A 128 0.29 -0.63 7.25
C ASP A 128 1.34 0.45 6.94
N GLU A 129 2.23 0.18 5.98
CA GLU A 129 3.37 1.03 5.60
C GLU A 129 2.94 2.25 4.75
N THR A 130 2.04 3.05 5.29
CA THR A 130 1.51 4.24 4.60
C THR A 130 2.47 5.42 4.61
N GLY A 131 3.34 5.52 5.62
CA GLY A 131 4.17 6.69 5.89
C GLY A 131 3.41 7.83 6.57
N TYR A 132 2.15 7.62 6.94
CA TYR A 132 1.29 8.56 7.64
C TYR A 132 0.90 8.00 9.01
N LEU A 133 0.55 8.89 9.93
CA LEU A 133 0.16 8.52 11.27
C LEU A 133 -1.34 8.21 11.36
N ASN A 134 -1.66 7.26 12.21
CA ASN A 134 -3.02 7.04 12.68
C ASN A 134 -3.00 6.87 14.21
N GLU A 135 -4.16 6.72 14.81
CA GLU A 135 -4.29 6.58 16.26
C GLU A 135 -3.49 5.36 16.78
N ALA A 136 -3.54 4.23 16.09
CA ALA A 136 -2.80 3.03 16.46
C ALA A 136 -1.28 3.28 16.47
N PHE A 137 -0.75 3.99 15.48
CA PHE A 137 0.66 4.39 15.46
C PHE A 137 1.02 5.24 16.68
N VAL A 138 0.21 6.25 17.01
CA VAL A 138 0.48 7.15 18.14
C VAL A 138 0.49 6.38 19.45
N VAL A 139 -0.48 5.51 19.68
CA VAL A 139 -0.52 4.64 20.87
C VAL A 139 0.71 3.73 20.93
N GLN A 140 1.08 3.10 19.83
CA GLN A 140 2.21 2.18 19.77
C GLN A 140 3.55 2.87 20.04
N ILE A 141 3.81 4.02 19.42
CA ILE A 141 5.08 4.75 19.62
C ILE A 141 5.20 5.32 21.03
N LEU A 142 4.08 5.62 21.68
CA LEU A 142 4.04 6.02 23.09
C LEU A 142 4.36 4.83 23.99
N ALA A 143 3.76 3.68 23.77
CA ALA A 143 4.00 2.45 24.54
C ALA A 143 5.47 1.99 24.44
N ASP A 144 6.06 2.04 23.25
CA ASP A 144 7.47 1.70 23.05
C ASP A 144 8.43 2.63 23.81
N SER A 145 8.02 3.85 24.01
CA SER A 145 8.82 4.81 24.78
C SER A 145 8.85 4.49 26.27
N VAL A 146 7.71 4.12 26.84
CA VAL A 146 7.62 3.71 28.25
C VAL A 146 8.47 2.46 28.47
N ARG A 147 8.39 1.45 27.56
CA ARG A 147 9.21 0.25 27.64
C ARG A 147 10.71 0.55 27.55
N SER A 148 11.14 1.50 26.74
CA SER A 148 12.55 1.86 26.62
C SER A 148 13.07 2.55 27.88
N ILE A 149 12.25 3.40 28.52
CA ILE A 149 12.58 4.05 29.79
C ILE A 149 12.68 3.00 30.91
N LEU A 150 11.71 2.07 31.00
CA LEU A 150 11.74 1.01 32.01
C LEU A 150 12.93 0.07 31.85
N ARG A 151 13.40 -0.20 30.62
CA ARG A 151 14.62 -0.98 30.38
C ARG A 151 15.91 -0.21 30.70
N ALA A 152 15.88 1.11 30.58
CA ALA A 152 17.02 1.97 30.87
C ALA A 152 17.16 2.33 32.37
N LEU A 153 16.16 1.97 33.20
CA LEU A 153 16.23 2.05 34.65
C LEU A 153 16.87 0.74 35.18
N PRO A 154 18.21 0.67 35.36
CA PRO A 154 18.80 -0.49 36.01
C PRO A 154 18.39 -0.48 37.47
N ASN A 155 17.72 -1.50 37.92
CA ASN A 155 17.64 -1.91 39.35
C ASN A 155 17.33 -0.84 40.39
N PHE A 156 16.44 0.11 40.10
CA PHE A 156 16.01 1.09 41.12
C PHE A 156 15.13 0.44 42.21
N LEU A 157 14.63 -0.77 41.99
CA LEU A 157 13.81 -1.51 42.94
C LEU A 157 14.61 -2.49 43.81
N ASP A 158 15.89 -2.75 43.50
CA ASP A 158 16.69 -3.75 44.26
C ASP A 158 17.55 -3.12 45.36
N SER A 159 17.75 -1.81 45.33
CA SER A 159 18.59 -1.13 46.35
C SER A 159 17.79 -0.43 47.45
N GLY A 160 16.47 -0.35 47.35
CA GLY A 160 15.61 0.38 48.28
C GLY A 160 14.87 -0.48 49.32
N PHE A 161 14.74 -1.77 49.15
CA PHE A 161 13.96 -2.62 50.04
C PHE A 161 14.78 -3.54 50.98
N GLN A 162 16.10 -3.62 50.82
CA GLN A 162 16.93 -4.45 51.72
C GLN A 162 17.39 -3.71 52.99
N ASN A 163 17.22 -2.40 53.09
CA ASN A 163 17.63 -1.65 54.29
C ASN A 163 16.51 -1.33 55.27
N PHE A 164 15.32 -1.90 55.10
CA PHE A 164 14.18 -1.57 55.99
C PHE A 164 13.76 -2.71 56.92
N LEU A 165 14.49 -3.83 56.93
CA LEU A 165 14.16 -5.03 57.73
C LEU A 165 15.26 -5.42 58.73
N ILE A 166 16.17 -4.54 59.12
CA ILE A 166 17.08 -4.81 60.23
C ILE A 166 17.07 -3.59 61.16
N CYS A 167 16.06 -3.50 61.99
CA CYS A 167 16.05 -2.83 63.29
C CYS A 167 14.92 -3.44 64.11
N ASP A 168 15.27 -4.28 65.02
CA ASP A 168 14.79 -4.88 66.23
C ASP A 168 14.75 -6.38 66.24
#